data_7d9e96db907c56ce7c4649961db945ab
#
_entry.id   7d9e96db907c56ce7c4649961db945ab
#
_cell.length_a   1.000
_cell.length_b   1.000
_cell.length_c   1.000
_cell.angle_alpha   90.00
_cell.angle_beta   90.00
_cell.angle_gamma   90.00
#
_symmetry.space_group_name_H-M   'P 1'
#
loop_
_entity.id
_entity.type
_entity.pdbx_description
1 polymer ?
#
loop_
_entity_poly.entity_id
_entity_poly.type
_entity_poly.pdbx_seq_one_letter_code
_entity_poly.pdbx_strand_id
1 'polypeptide(L)'
;MFPKLTPLQWLVAAGFLFFYGFAVFALTRDYYLRHPPGPAASAAAPAAPHALPAGETAALGARMRAALDGAAGSEMPPELMDADPEVLGEQADRLFAQQRFAAAIPLYRRLLELRPDDAEASNDLGLALHYSGSSAEALTVLAEGVTEAPDFQRIRLTQGFVAAQAGQPTLAREALNAAQDMDPDSDVGKEAARLLGLLPPDDGSGQ
;
A
#
# COMPACT_ATOMS: atom_id res chain seq x y z
N MET A 1 17.62 33.71 10.59
CA MET A 1 18.10 34.59 9.50
C MET A 1 19.08 33.75 8.69
N PHE A 2 18.71 33.27 7.51
CA PHE A 2 19.63 32.50 6.64
C PHE A 2 20.54 33.48 5.90
N PRO A 3 21.86 33.21 5.80
CA PRO A 3 22.78 34.06 5.09
C PRO A 3 22.42 34.11 3.59
N LYS A 4 22.38 35.33 3.01
CA LYS A 4 22.16 35.53 1.58
C LYS A 4 23.44 35.16 0.84
N LEU A 5 23.50 33.94 0.31
CA LEU A 5 24.60 33.46 -0.51
C LEU A 5 24.57 34.15 -1.88
N THR A 6 25.74 34.51 -2.39
CA THR A 6 25.89 35.04 -3.77
C THR A 6 25.62 33.94 -4.79
N PRO A 7 25.24 34.27 -6.05
CA PRO A 7 25.01 33.27 -7.10
C PRO A 7 26.20 32.33 -7.31
N LEU A 8 27.42 32.83 -7.15
CA LEU A 8 28.65 32.04 -7.26
C LEU A 8 28.77 31.03 -6.11
N GLN A 9 28.38 31.41 -4.88
CA GLN A 9 28.38 30.51 -3.72
C GLN A 9 27.31 29.41 -3.87
N TRP A 10 26.19 29.72 -4.48
CA TRP A 10 25.17 28.72 -4.82
C TRP A 10 25.67 27.69 -5.85
N LEU A 11 26.40 28.13 -6.88
CA LEU A 11 27.00 27.22 -7.86
C LEU A 11 28.05 26.31 -7.23
N VAL A 12 28.89 26.85 -6.35
CA VAL A 12 29.90 26.06 -5.62
C VAL A 12 29.24 25.05 -4.69
N ALA A 13 28.21 25.45 -3.95
CA ALA A 13 27.45 24.56 -3.06
C ALA A 13 26.71 23.44 -3.84
N ALA A 14 26.11 23.76 -4.99
CA ALA A 14 25.45 22.78 -5.85
C ALA A 14 26.48 21.79 -6.45
N GLY A 15 27.63 22.27 -6.88
CA GLY A 15 28.73 21.43 -7.36
C GLY A 15 29.24 20.48 -6.27
N PHE A 16 29.41 20.99 -5.05
CA PHE A 16 29.85 20.17 -3.91
C PHE A 16 28.84 19.09 -3.57
N LEU A 17 27.54 19.42 -3.54
CA LEU A 17 26.47 18.44 -3.30
C LEU A 17 26.39 17.38 -4.40
N PHE A 18 26.60 17.78 -5.66
CA PHE A 18 26.62 16.85 -6.78
C PHE A 18 27.81 15.87 -6.68
N PHE A 19 29.01 16.38 -6.43
CA PHE A 19 30.20 15.55 -6.26
C PHE A 19 30.14 14.67 -5.02
N TYR A 20 29.59 15.18 -3.91
CA TYR A 20 29.39 14.39 -2.70
C TYR A 20 28.37 13.26 -2.92
N GLY A 21 27.22 13.56 -3.55
CA GLY A 21 26.23 12.56 -3.89
C GLY A 21 26.76 11.48 -4.84
N PHE A 22 27.54 11.89 -5.85
CA PHE A 22 28.19 10.97 -6.77
C PHE A 22 29.24 10.08 -6.09
N ALA A 23 30.05 10.65 -5.20
CA ALA A 23 31.05 9.88 -4.42
C ALA A 23 30.37 8.86 -3.49
N VAL A 24 29.31 9.26 -2.79
CA VAL A 24 28.52 8.34 -1.94
C VAL A 24 27.90 7.24 -2.79
N PHE A 25 27.31 7.57 -3.93
CA PHE A 25 26.73 6.57 -4.85
C PHE A 25 27.80 5.59 -5.37
N ALA A 26 28.95 6.09 -5.78
CA ALA A 26 30.04 5.25 -6.30
C ALA A 26 30.60 4.31 -5.22
N LEU A 27 30.78 4.80 -3.99
CA LEU A 27 31.24 4.00 -2.85
C LEU A 27 30.19 2.94 -2.45
N THR A 28 28.92 3.32 -2.42
CA THR A 28 27.83 2.40 -2.10
C THR A 28 27.71 1.30 -3.16
N ARG A 29 27.77 1.67 -4.44
CA ARG A 29 27.76 0.72 -5.55
C ARG A 29 28.96 -0.24 -5.50
N ASP A 30 30.18 0.27 -5.27
CA ASP A 30 31.39 -0.56 -5.18
C ASP A 30 31.33 -1.49 -3.96
N TYR A 31 30.79 -1.02 -2.83
CA TYR A 31 30.55 -1.82 -1.65
C TYR A 31 29.60 -3.01 -1.94
N TYR A 32 28.43 -2.76 -2.57
CA TYR A 32 27.48 -3.83 -2.89
C TYR A 32 27.96 -4.77 -4.00
N LEU A 33 28.80 -4.29 -4.91
CA LEU A 33 29.42 -5.15 -5.93
C LEU A 33 30.49 -6.08 -5.33
N ARG A 34 31.20 -5.63 -4.30
CA ARG A 34 32.22 -6.43 -3.61
C ARG A 34 31.64 -7.31 -2.48
N HIS A 35 30.45 -6.92 -1.95
CA HIS A 35 29.76 -7.62 -0.89
C HIS A 35 28.31 -7.87 -1.34
N PRO A 36 28.10 -8.74 -2.34
CA PRO A 36 26.72 -9.12 -2.70
C PRO A 36 26.07 -9.70 -1.44
N PRO A 37 24.80 -9.33 -1.14
CA PRO A 37 24.08 -9.94 -0.04
C PRO A 37 24.09 -11.45 -0.27
N GLY A 38 24.78 -12.16 0.63
CA GLY A 38 24.80 -13.61 0.60
C GLY A 38 23.38 -14.15 0.69
N PRO A 39 23.10 -15.37 0.17
CA PRO A 39 21.81 -15.99 0.37
C PRO A 39 21.56 -15.99 1.87
N ALA A 40 20.46 -15.37 2.30
CA ALA A 40 20.08 -15.28 3.69
C ALA A 40 20.13 -16.68 4.28
N ALA A 41 21.07 -16.90 5.20
CA ALA A 41 21.14 -18.15 5.96
C ALA A 41 19.83 -18.23 6.74
N SER A 42 18.94 -19.11 6.28
CA SER A 42 17.71 -19.46 6.96
C SER A 42 18.09 -19.95 8.36
N ALA A 43 17.91 -19.07 9.36
CA ALA A 43 17.89 -19.50 10.74
C ALA A 43 16.69 -20.45 10.89
N ALA A 44 16.97 -21.73 11.11
CA ALA A 44 15.96 -22.74 11.32
C ALA A 44 15.10 -22.35 12.54
N ALA A 45 13.89 -21.90 12.28
CA ALA A 45 12.85 -21.81 13.29
C ALA A 45 12.44 -23.24 13.72
N PRO A 46 12.09 -23.46 14.99
CA PRO A 46 11.66 -24.78 15.45
C PRO A 46 10.39 -25.20 14.68
N ALA A 47 10.44 -26.40 14.08
CA ALA A 47 9.39 -26.95 13.26
C ALA A 47 8.05 -27.04 14.01
N ALA A 48 7.05 -26.33 13.50
CA ALA A 48 5.65 -26.56 13.88
C ALA A 48 5.17 -27.92 13.34
N PRO A 49 4.29 -28.65 14.06
CA PRO A 49 3.97 -30.05 13.76
C PRO A 49 3.19 -30.32 12.46
N HIS A 50 2.97 -29.35 11.61
CA HIS A 50 2.24 -29.48 10.32
C HIS A 50 2.90 -28.74 9.15
N ALA A 51 4.22 -28.50 9.21
CA ALA A 51 4.94 -27.88 8.10
C ALA A 51 5.04 -28.88 6.92
N LEU A 52 4.46 -28.49 5.78
CA LEU A 52 4.71 -29.14 4.50
C LEU A 52 6.22 -29.13 4.19
N PRO A 53 6.79 -30.16 3.53
CA PRO A 53 8.21 -30.20 3.23
C PRO A 53 8.64 -28.96 2.43
N ALA A 54 9.74 -28.34 2.84
CA ALA A 54 10.26 -27.06 2.35
C ALA A 54 10.43 -27.00 0.79
N GLY A 55 10.50 -28.14 0.13
CA GLY A 55 10.54 -28.25 -1.33
C GLY A 55 9.18 -27.99 -2.00
N GLU A 56 8.08 -28.38 -1.37
CA GLU A 56 6.72 -28.17 -1.93
C GLU A 56 6.26 -26.74 -1.76
N THR A 57 6.56 -26.10 -0.64
CA THR A 57 6.23 -24.68 -0.42
C THR A 57 7.01 -23.75 -1.36
N ALA A 58 8.28 -24.07 -1.64
CA ALA A 58 9.09 -23.32 -2.61
C ALA A 58 8.61 -23.54 -4.05
N ALA A 59 8.22 -24.79 -4.40
CA ALA A 59 7.66 -25.10 -5.73
C ALA A 59 6.28 -24.48 -5.92
N LEU A 60 5.42 -24.49 -4.89
CA LEU A 60 4.12 -23.82 -4.91
C LEU A 60 4.31 -22.31 -5.05
N GLY A 61 5.22 -21.70 -4.30
CA GLY A 61 5.53 -20.27 -4.37
C GLY A 61 6.14 -19.87 -5.74
N ALA A 62 6.89 -20.74 -6.41
CA ALA A 62 7.41 -20.50 -7.75
C ALA A 62 6.32 -20.61 -8.83
N ARG A 63 5.45 -21.64 -8.73
CA ARG A 63 4.29 -21.82 -9.62
C ARG A 63 3.29 -20.67 -9.45
N MET A 64 3.04 -20.25 -8.22
CA MET A 64 2.17 -19.12 -7.90
C MET A 64 2.73 -17.82 -8.50
N ARG A 65 4.03 -17.55 -8.38
CA ARG A 65 4.66 -16.40 -9.05
C ARG A 65 4.53 -16.46 -10.57
N ALA A 66 4.80 -17.60 -11.18
CA ALA A 66 4.68 -17.76 -12.62
C ALA A 66 3.23 -17.60 -13.13
N ALA A 67 2.23 -18.07 -12.35
CA ALA A 67 0.82 -17.88 -12.66
C ALA A 67 0.40 -16.40 -12.54
N LEU A 68 0.90 -15.69 -11.52
CA LEU A 68 0.63 -14.26 -11.33
C LEU A 68 1.38 -13.36 -12.33
N ASP A 69 2.56 -13.76 -12.79
CA ASP A 69 3.32 -13.07 -13.84
C ASP A 69 2.70 -13.26 -15.24
N GLY A 70 2.01 -14.39 -15.46
CA GLY A 70 1.28 -14.69 -16.70
C GLY A 70 -0.13 -14.12 -16.77
N ALA A 71 -0.73 -13.83 -15.60
CA ALA A 71 -2.06 -13.25 -15.51
C ALA A 71 -1.98 -11.72 -15.48
N ALA A 72 -1.79 -11.10 -16.62
CA ALA A 72 -2.07 -9.67 -16.82
C ALA A 72 -3.58 -9.42 -16.88
N GLY A 73 -4.35 -9.96 -15.93
CA GLY A 73 -5.81 -9.78 -15.89
C GLY A 73 -6.47 -10.58 -14.80
N SER A 74 -7.22 -9.92 -14.04
CA SER A 74 -8.46 -10.20 -13.30
C SER A 74 -8.84 -11.61 -12.82
N GLU A 75 -8.15 -12.68 -13.16
CA GLU A 75 -8.53 -14.04 -12.74
C GLU A 75 -7.54 -14.58 -11.70
N MET A 76 -8.11 -15.07 -10.60
CA MET A 76 -7.35 -15.72 -9.53
C MET A 76 -6.83 -17.07 -10.00
N PRO A 77 -5.55 -17.41 -9.72
CA PRO A 77 -5.02 -18.74 -10.00
C PRO A 77 -5.88 -19.83 -9.34
N PRO A 78 -6.21 -20.93 -10.05
CA PRO A 78 -7.05 -21.99 -9.50
C PRO A 78 -6.54 -22.58 -8.17
N GLU A 79 -5.22 -22.57 -7.98
CA GLU A 79 -4.55 -23.07 -6.77
C GLU A 79 -4.86 -22.22 -5.53
N LEU A 80 -5.34 -20.98 -5.72
CA LEU A 80 -5.68 -20.08 -4.63
C LEU A 80 -7.18 -20.06 -4.30
N MET A 81 -8.01 -20.71 -5.12
CA MET A 81 -9.47 -20.72 -4.89
C MET A 81 -9.85 -21.42 -3.57
N ASP A 82 -9.10 -22.46 -3.19
CA ASP A 82 -9.29 -23.24 -1.96
C ASP A 82 -8.23 -22.89 -0.88
N ALA A 83 -7.48 -21.80 -1.05
CA ALA A 83 -6.44 -21.42 -0.11
C ALA A 83 -7.05 -20.89 1.21
N ASP A 84 -6.33 -21.11 2.31
CA ASP A 84 -6.66 -20.54 3.60
C ASP A 84 -6.70 -19.00 3.55
N PRO A 85 -7.68 -18.35 4.21
CA PRO A 85 -7.77 -16.88 4.27
C PRO A 85 -6.45 -16.18 4.66
N GLU A 86 -5.68 -16.75 5.58
CA GLU A 86 -4.37 -16.18 5.96
C GLU A 86 -3.37 -16.21 4.80
N VAL A 87 -3.33 -17.31 4.06
CA VAL A 87 -2.47 -17.43 2.86
C VAL A 87 -2.88 -16.44 1.78
N LEU A 88 -4.19 -16.24 1.59
CA LEU A 88 -4.71 -15.25 0.64
C LEU A 88 -4.30 -13.83 1.02
N GLY A 89 -4.46 -13.46 2.30
CA GLY A 89 -4.06 -12.16 2.84
C GLY A 89 -2.57 -11.90 2.65
N GLU A 90 -1.71 -12.80 3.14
CA GLU A 90 -0.26 -12.66 2.99
C GLU A 90 0.19 -12.53 1.53
N GLN A 91 -0.46 -13.25 0.62
CA GLN A 91 -0.10 -13.18 -0.80
C GLN A 91 -0.60 -11.88 -1.43
N ALA A 92 -1.81 -11.42 -1.07
CA ALA A 92 -2.35 -10.13 -1.51
C ALA A 92 -1.47 -8.96 -1.04
N ASP A 93 -1.09 -8.94 0.25
CA ASP A 93 -0.21 -7.93 0.85
C ASP A 93 1.16 -7.89 0.18
N ARG A 94 1.70 -9.06 -0.14
CA ARG A 94 2.98 -9.17 -0.84
C ARG A 94 2.91 -8.58 -2.24
N LEU A 95 1.82 -8.83 -2.97
CA LEU A 95 1.58 -8.23 -4.29
C LEU A 95 1.36 -6.72 -4.19
N PHE A 96 0.61 -6.29 -3.19
CA PHE A 96 0.37 -4.88 -2.90
C PHE A 96 1.70 -4.14 -2.62
N ALA A 97 2.55 -4.68 -1.73
CA ALA A 97 3.87 -4.14 -1.43
C ALA A 97 4.81 -4.06 -2.66
N GLN A 98 4.61 -4.95 -3.64
CA GLN A 98 5.31 -4.94 -4.93
C GLN A 98 4.65 -3.98 -5.94
N GLN A 99 3.63 -3.22 -5.55
CA GLN A 99 2.82 -2.35 -6.43
C GLN A 99 2.12 -3.10 -7.57
N ARG A 100 1.92 -4.39 -7.42
CA ARG A 100 1.18 -5.25 -8.36
C ARG A 100 -0.30 -5.26 -7.99
N PHE A 101 -0.89 -4.07 -7.94
CA PHE A 101 -2.23 -3.86 -7.42
C PHE A 101 -3.29 -4.68 -8.15
N ALA A 102 -3.27 -4.71 -9.48
CA ALA A 102 -4.22 -5.49 -10.27
C ALA A 102 -4.17 -7.00 -9.94
N ALA A 103 -3.00 -7.54 -9.59
CA ALA A 103 -2.86 -8.93 -9.19
C ALA A 103 -3.27 -9.20 -7.74
N ALA A 104 -3.23 -8.20 -6.85
CA ALA A 104 -3.70 -8.30 -5.47
C ALA A 104 -5.24 -8.30 -5.36
N ILE A 105 -5.93 -7.57 -6.25
CA ILE A 105 -7.40 -7.41 -6.21
C ILE A 105 -8.17 -8.73 -6.10
N PRO A 106 -7.96 -9.75 -6.97
CA PRO A 106 -8.72 -10.99 -6.88
C PRO A 106 -8.49 -11.74 -5.57
N LEU A 107 -7.32 -11.62 -4.95
CA LEU A 107 -6.99 -12.25 -3.69
C LEU A 107 -7.70 -11.57 -2.52
N TYR A 108 -7.68 -10.24 -2.45
CA TYR A 108 -8.44 -9.51 -1.44
C TYR A 108 -9.95 -9.73 -1.59
N ARG A 109 -10.49 -9.78 -2.81
CA ARG A 109 -11.90 -10.12 -3.03
C ARG A 109 -12.23 -11.50 -2.48
N ARG A 110 -11.39 -12.50 -2.77
CA ARG A 110 -11.58 -13.85 -2.24
C ARG A 110 -11.47 -13.91 -0.72
N LEU A 111 -10.52 -13.16 -0.15
CA LEU A 111 -10.38 -13.03 1.29
C LEU A 111 -11.67 -12.48 1.92
N LEU A 112 -12.25 -11.43 1.35
CA LEU A 112 -13.49 -10.81 1.83
C LEU A 112 -14.74 -11.69 1.63
N GLU A 113 -14.75 -12.57 0.62
CA GLU A 113 -15.79 -13.60 0.52
C GLU A 113 -15.76 -14.58 1.71
N LEU A 114 -14.56 -14.86 2.24
CA LEU A 114 -14.35 -15.78 3.35
C LEU A 114 -14.43 -15.08 4.73
N ARG A 115 -14.02 -13.81 4.78
CA ARG A 115 -14.01 -12.94 5.98
C ARG A 115 -14.58 -11.56 5.61
N PRO A 116 -15.90 -11.41 5.57
CA PRO A 116 -16.52 -10.13 5.16
C PRO A 116 -16.21 -8.96 6.09
N ASP A 117 -15.91 -9.25 7.35
CA ASP A 117 -15.59 -8.30 8.41
C ASP A 117 -14.10 -7.92 8.49
N ASP A 118 -13.27 -8.39 7.56
CA ASP A 118 -11.83 -8.05 7.51
C ASP A 118 -11.65 -6.60 7.01
N ALA A 119 -11.59 -5.68 7.97
CA ALA A 119 -11.45 -4.25 7.70
C ALA A 119 -10.13 -3.88 7.00
N GLU A 120 -9.04 -4.58 7.33
CA GLU A 120 -7.73 -4.36 6.68
C GLU A 120 -7.81 -4.79 5.21
N ALA A 121 -8.37 -5.96 4.94
CA ALA A 121 -8.56 -6.44 3.56
C ALA A 121 -9.45 -5.51 2.74
N SER A 122 -10.53 -4.98 3.33
CA SER A 122 -11.41 -3.99 2.68
C SER A 122 -10.67 -2.69 2.36
N ASN A 123 -9.86 -2.20 3.29
CA ASN A 123 -9.03 -1.02 3.10
C ASN A 123 -8.03 -1.21 1.96
N ASP A 124 -7.32 -2.33 1.96
CA ASP A 124 -6.24 -2.60 1.00
C ASP A 124 -6.79 -2.96 -0.39
N LEU A 125 -7.95 -3.62 -0.47
CA LEU A 125 -8.69 -3.77 -1.72
C LEU A 125 -9.08 -2.40 -2.31
N GLY A 126 -9.60 -1.50 -1.47
CA GLY A 126 -9.94 -0.14 -1.89
C GLY A 126 -8.73 0.60 -2.47
N LEU A 127 -7.58 0.54 -1.80
CA LEU A 127 -6.34 1.14 -2.31
C LEU A 127 -5.85 0.45 -3.60
N ALA A 128 -5.88 -0.89 -3.66
CA ALA A 128 -5.46 -1.63 -4.84
C ALA A 128 -6.30 -1.29 -6.08
N LEU A 129 -7.62 -1.17 -5.92
CA LEU A 129 -8.56 -0.72 -6.95
C LEU A 129 -8.24 0.71 -7.40
N HIS A 130 -8.03 1.63 -6.45
CA HIS A 130 -7.69 3.02 -6.76
C HIS A 130 -6.41 3.12 -7.58
N TYR A 131 -5.32 2.48 -7.13
CA TYR A 131 -4.04 2.50 -7.83
C TYR A 131 -4.05 1.74 -9.16
N SER A 132 -5.05 0.86 -9.37
CA SER A 132 -5.31 0.22 -10.67
C SER A 132 -6.20 1.07 -11.59
N GLY A 133 -6.61 2.27 -11.16
CA GLY A 133 -7.42 3.20 -11.95
C GLY A 133 -8.94 3.04 -11.76
N SER A 134 -9.40 2.17 -10.88
CA SER A 134 -10.82 1.89 -10.61
C SER A 134 -11.33 2.62 -9.36
N SER A 135 -11.11 3.96 -9.28
CA SER A 135 -11.45 4.74 -8.08
C SER A 135 -12.94 4.69 -7.70
N ALA A 136 -13.84 4.58 -8.69
CA ALA A 136 -15.27 4.47 -8.41
C ALA A 136 -15.62 3.16 -7.68
N GLU A 137 -15.03 2.05 -8.10
CA GLU A 137 -15.20 0.75 -7.45
C GLU A 137 -14.51 0.75 -6.06
N ALA A 138 -13.33 1.37 -5.96
CA ALA A 138 -12.64 1.56 -4.69
C ALA A 138 -13.54 2.24 -3.64
N LEU A 139 -14.23 3.32 -4.01
CA LEU A 139 -15.14 4.03 -3.11
C LEU A 139 -16.33 3.18 -2.68
N THR A 140 -16.84 2.29 -3.56
CA THR A 140 -17.91 1.36 -3.21
C THR A 140 -17.42 0.36 -2.15
N VAL A 141 -16.29 -0.28 -2.38
CA VAL A 141 -15.69 -1.25 -1.44
C VAL A 141 -15.36 -0.60 -0.09
N LEU A 142 -14.79 0.61 -0.11
CA LEU A 142 -14.48 1.34 1.12
C LEU A 142 -15.75 1.73 1.90
N ALA A 143 -16.85 2.09 1.21
CA ALA A 143 -18.12 2.39 1.86
C ALA A 143 -18.76 1.14 2.51
N GLU A 144 -18.66 0.00 1.84
CA GLU A 144 -19.07 -1.30 2.40
C GLU A 144 -18.23 -1.62 3.64
N GLY A 145 -16.92 -1.53 3.56
CA GLY A 145 -16.01 -1.78 4.69
C GLY A 145 -16.21 -0.81 5.86
N VAL A 146 -16.57 0.46 5.63
CA VAL A 146 -16.98 1.40 6.68
C VAL A 146 -18.26 0.93 7.40
N THR A 147 -19.17 0.27 6.68
CA THR A 147 -20.41 -0.24 7.25
C THR A 147 -20.16 -1.49 8.10
N GLU A 148 -19.30 -2.40 7.62
CA GLU A 148 -18.97 -3.66 8.32
C GLU A 148 -18.05 -3.42 9.52
N ALA A 149 -17.15 -2.44 9.45
CA ALA A 149 -16.19 -2.09 10.49
C ALA A 149 -16.22 -0.59 10.81
N PRO A 150 -17.27 -0.09 11.45
CA PRO A 150 -17.47 1.35 11.70
C PRO A 150 -16.39 1.97 12.59
N ASP A 151 -15.73 1.17 13.43
CA ASP A 151 -14.70 1.61 14.37
C ASP A 151 -13.27 1.54 13.76
N PHE A 152 -13.13 1.10 12.52
CA PHE A 152 -11.82 1.04 11.86
C PHE A 152 -11.47 2.38 11.21
N GLN A 153 -10.78 3.23 11.95
CA GLN A 153 -10.45 4.62 11.57
C GLN A 153 -9.74 4.73 10.22
N ARG A 154 -8.81 3.80 9.92
CA ARG A 154 -7.99 3.84 8.71
C ARG A 154 -8.82 3.81 7.42
N ILE A 155 -9.88 3.01 7.38
CA ILE A 155 -10.71 2.90 6.17
C ILE A 155 -11.40 4.21 5.81
N ARG A 156 -11.77 5.03 6.82
CA ARG A 156 -12.35 6.37 6.60
C ARG A 156 -11.30 7.35 6.06
N LEU A 157 -10.07 7.28 6.56
CA LEU A 157 -8.94 8.04 6.02
C LEU A 157 -8.72 7.68 4.54
N THR A 158 -8.68 6.39 4.23
CA THR A 158 -8.50 5.87 2.86
C THR A 158 -9.65 6.28 1.95
N GLN A 159 -10.90 6.19 2.41
CA GLN A 159 -12.07 6.65 1.66
C GLN A 159 -11.96 8.15 1.32
N GLY A 160 -11.58 8.97 2.30
CA GLY A 160 -11.38 10.40 2.09
C GLY A 160 -10.25 10.72 1.11
N PHE A 161 -9.14 9.99 1.21
CA PHE A 161 -8.02 10.11 0.28
C PHE A 161 -8.44 9.75 -1.16
N VAL A 162 -9.09 8.61 -1.36
CA VAL A 162 -9.55 8.15 -2.68
C VAL A 162 -10.60 9.12 -3.26
N ALA A 163 -11.53 9.60 -2.44
CA ALA A 163 -12.54 10.56 -2.86
C ALA A 163 -11.91 11.90 -3.31
N ALA A 164 -10.89 12.38 -2.58
CA ALA A 164 -10.16 13.60 -2.96
C ALA A 164 -9.48 13.43 -4.32
N GLN A 165 -8.80 12.31 -4.55
CA GLN A 165 -8.14 12.00 -5.81
C GLN A 165 -9.14 11.77 -6.97
N ALA A 166 -10.32 11.25 -6.67
CA ALA A 166 -11.41 11.06 -7.63
C ALA A 166 -12.19 12.34 -7.94
N GLY A 167 -11.81 13.50 -7.37
CA GLY A 167 -12.48 14.78 -7.60
C GLY A 167 -13.84 14.89 -6.90
N GLN A 168 -14.04 14.18 -5.79
CA GLN A 168 -15.24 14.21 -4.96
C GLN A 168 -14.97 14.92 -3.61
N PRO A 169 -14.77 16.25 -3.60
CA PRO A 169 -14.29 16.96 -2.41
C PRO A 169 -15.28 16.92 -1.23
N THR A 170 -16.57 16.85 -1.50
CA THR A 170 -17.60 16.75 -0.45
C THR A 170 -17.47 15.43 0.30
N LEU A 171 -17.44 14.29 -0.42
CA LEU A 171 -17.24 12.97 0.19
C LEU A 171 -15.88 12.85 0.88
N ALA A 172 -14.82 13.43 0.28
CA ALA A 172 -13.49 13.46 0.88
C ALA A 172 -13.53 14.16 2.24
N ARG A 173 -14.16 15.32 2.32
CA ARG A 173 -14.28 16.11 3.55
C ARG A 173 -15.07 15.36 4.63
N GLU A 174 -16.18 14.74 4.26
CA GLU A 174 -17.02 13.96 5.15
C GLU A 174 -16.22 12.79 5.76
N ALA A 175 -15.58 11.99 4.92
CA ALA A 175 -14.82 10.82 5.36
C ALA A 175 -13.59 11.21 6.22
N LEU A 176 -12.87 12.28 5.84
CA LEU A 176 -11.70 12.75 6.59
C LEU A 176 -12.09 13.36 7.93
N ASN A 177 -13.19 14.11 8.01
CA ASN A 177 -13.69 14.59 9.30
C ASN A 177 -14.07 13.41 10.20
N ALA A 178 -14.78 12.43 9.68
CA ALA A 178 -15.13 11.23 10.43
C ALA A 178 -13.88 10.48 10.93
N ALA A 179 -12.82 10.37 10.11
CA ALA A 179 -11.56 9.77 10.53
C ALA A 179 -10.88 10.58 11.64
N GLN A 180 -10.86 11.91 11.53
CA GLN A 180 -10.28 12.78 12.54
C GLN A 180 -11.05 12.73 13.86
N ASP A 181 -12.38 12.73 13.80
CA ASP A 181 -13.25 12.77 15.00
C ASP A 181 -13.18 11.46 15.81
N MET A 182 -12.84 10.33 15.19
CA MET A 182 -12.69 9.04 15.88
C MET A 182 -11.53 9.05 16.88
N ASP A 183 -10.37 9.52 16.47
CA ASP A 183 -9.18 9.71 17.33
C ASP A 183 -8.26 10.77 16.71
N PRO A 184 -8.39 12.04 17.13
CA PRO A 184 -7.61 13.14 16.56
C PRO A 184 -6.12 13.08 16.92
N ASP A 185 -5.75 12.36 17.98
CA ASP A 185 -4.37 12.25 18.45
C ASP A 185 -3.61 11.10 17.81
N SER A 186 -4.30 10.17 17.18
CA SER A 186 -3.69 9.08 16.39
C SER A 186 -2.95 9.61 15.17
N ASP A 187 -2.04 8.80 14.62
CA ASP A 187 -1.37 9.14 13.35
C ASP A 187 -2.37 9.23 12.19
N VAL A 188 -3.43 8.41 12.21
CA VAL A 188 -4.52 8.43 11.22
C VAL A 188 -5.33 9.73 11.32
N GLY A 189 -5.69 10.17 12.54
CA GLY A 189 -6.41 11.42 12.76
C GLY A 189 -5.61 12.64 12.35
N LYS A 190 -4.32 12.68 12.68
CA LYS A 190 -3.39 13.75 12.24
C LYS A 190 -3.24 13.80 10.72
N GLU A 191 -3.16 12.65 10.06
CA GLU A 191 -3.11 12.58 8.60
C GLU A 191 -4.43 13.02 7.98
N ALA A 192 -5.58 12.65 8.56
CA ALA A 192 -6.88 13.13 8.13
C ALA A 192 -6.98 14.66 8.20
N ALA A 193 -6.53 15.27 9.32
CA ALA A 193 -6.47 16.73 9.47
C ALA A 193 -5.56 17.38 8.42
N ARG A 194 -4.41 16.78 8.13
CA ARG A 194 -3.49 17.25 7.09
C ARG A 194 -4.14 17.24 5.71
N LEU A 195 -4.84 16.16 5.35
CA LEU A 195 -5.53 16.02 4.06
C LEU A 195 -6.71 17.00 3.95
N LEU A 196 -7.47 17.22 5.02
CA LEU A 196 -8.53 18.24 5.08
C LEU A 196 -8.00 19.62 4.74
N GLY A 197 -6.82 19.98 5.24
CA GLY A 197 -6.18 21.26 4.94
C GLY A 197 -5.74 21.42 3.48
N LEU A 198 -5.66 20.35 2.71
CA LEU A 198 -5.30 20.35 1.28
C LEU A 198 -6.54 20.40 0.36
N LEU A 199 -7.73 20.13 0.89
CA LEU A 199 -8.95 20.19 0.09
C LEU A 199 -9.28 21.63 -0.26
N PRO A 200 -9.87 21.90 -1.45
CA PRO A 200 -10.38 23.21 -1.79
C PRO A 200 -11.40 23.67 -0.74
N PRO A 201 -11.54 24.98 -0.50
CA PRO A 201 -12.57 25.49 0.37
C PRO A 201 -13.94 25.02 -0.10
N ASP A 202 -14.85 24.81 0.86
CA ASP A 202 -16.23 24.42 0.56
C ASP A 202 -16.98 25.66 0.07
N ASP A 203 -17.04 25.80 -1.25
CA ASP A 203 -17.72 26.92 -1.92
C ASP A 203 -19.23 26.68 -2.09
N GLY A 204 -19.78 25.63 -1.46
CA GLY A 204 -21.23 25.38 -1.45
C GLY A 204 -21.86 25.13 -2.83
N SER A 205 -21.05 24.93 -3.86
CA SER A 205 -21.51 24.77 -5.25
C SER A 205 -21.87 23.33 -5.66
N GLY A 206 -22.01 22.44 -4.69
CA GLY A 206 -22.42 21.04 -4.88
C GLY A 206 -23.94 20.86 -4.71
N GLN A 207 -24.74 21.45 -5.58
CA GLN A 207 -26.17 21.10 -5.77
C GLN A 207 -26.41 20.70 -7.22
#